data_4138cc878063d94e27a857dd638f0a17
#
_entry.id   4138cc878063d94e27a857dd638f0a17
#
_cell.length_a   1.000
_cell.length_b   1.000
_cell.length_c   1.000
_cell.angle_alpha   90.00
_cell.angle_beta   90.00
_cell.angle_gamma   90.00
#
_symmetry.space_group_name_H-M   'P 1'
#
loop_
_entity.id
_entity.type
_entity.pdbx_description
1 polymer ?
#
loop_
_entity_poly.entity_id
_entity_poly.type
_entity_poly.pdbx_seq_one_letter_code
_entity_poly.pdbx_strand_id
1 'polypeptide(L)'
;MIVGAGPVGLFQVFELGLLEIRAHVIDSLGTVGGQCVELYPDKPIYDISAVPVCTGQELTDALMKQIEPFGATFHLGQEVTVLKKFHDGRFYLQTSHGTRFLTRTVFIAAGVGSFQPRLLKVEGIERFHGTQLFYRVKDPAQFHGRNLVICGGGDSALDWTLALAGKAESVILLHRREGFRAAPASVAKMRELVDRHQMQFMIGQVSGFEERDGRITEIRVA
;
A
#
# COMPACT_ATOMS: atom_id res chain seq x y z
N MET A 1 22.09 9.17 3.88
CA MET A 1 20.63 9.45 3.82
C MET A 1 19.93 8.32 3.11
N ILE A 2 18.86 7.78 3.67
CA ILE A 2 18.02 6.73 3.09
C ILE A 2 16.64 7.32 2.83
N VAL A 3 16.08 7.11 1.65
CA VAL A 3 14.73 7.52 1.26
C VAL A 3 13.85 6.26 1.18
N GLY A 4 12.95 6.12 2.13
CA GLY A 4 12.08 4.96 2.33
C GLY A 4 12.43 4.18 3.61
N ALA A 5 11.45 4.01 4.51
CA ALA A 5 11.55 3.24 5.76
C ALA A 5 10.85 1.86 5.67
N GLY A 6 10.73 1.32 4.44
CA GLY A 6 10.31 -0.07 4.22
C GLY A 6 11.43 -1.06 4.56
N PRO A 7 11.20 -2.38 4.42
CA PRO A 7 12.16 -3.41 4.80
C PRO A 7 13.57 -3.20 4.23
N VAL A 8 13.68 -2.79 2.96
CA VAL A 8 14.96 -2.52 2.31
C VAL A 8 15.68 -1.33 2.95
N GLY A 9 14.96 -0.24 3.21
CA GLY A 9 15.53 0.95 3.86
C GLY A 9 15.97 0.68 5.30
N LEU A 10 15.18 -0.09 6.05
CA LEU A 10 15.53 -0.52 7.40
C LEU A 10 16.77 -1.42 7.39
N PHE A 11 16.84 -2.40 6.49
CA PHE A 11 18.03 -3.24 6.37
C PHE A 11 19.28 -2.45 5.93
N GLN A 12 19.10 -1.39 5.11
CA GLN A 12 20.20 -0.50 4.75
C GLN A 12 20.77 0.26 5.97
N VAL A 13 19.94 0.52 7.01
CA VAL A 13 20.44 1.09 8.28
C VAL A 13 21.38 0.11 8.95
N PHE A 14 21.04 -1.20 8.97
CA PHE A 14 21.89 -2.25 9.51
C PHE A 14 23.25 -2.30 8.79
N GLU A 15 23.25 -2.36 7.46
CA GLU A 15 24.46 -2.41 6.65
C GLU A 15 25.38 -1.18 6.88
N LEU A 16 24.79 0.02 6.97
CA LEU A 16 25.55 1.22 7.28
C LEU A 16 26.07 1.23 8.71
N GLY A 17 25.29 0.70 9.65
CA GLY A 17 25.67 0.58 11.05
C GLY A 17 26.91 -0.31 11.26
N LEU A 18 27.03 -1.41 10.52
CA LEU A 18 28.22 -2.25 10.53
C LEU A 18 29.49 -1.52 10.04
N LEU A 19 29.32 -0.47 9.26
CA LEU A 19 30.39 0.40 8.78
C LEU A 19 30.57 1.66 9.66
N GLU A 20 29.95 1.71 10.83
CA GLU A 20 29.95 2.86 11.75
C GLU A 20 29.38 4.15 11.13
N ILE A 21 28.55 4.03 10.11
CA ILE A 21 27.91 5.15 9.42
C ILE A 21 26.51 5.37 9.98
N ARG A 22 26.30 6.46 10.70
CA ARG A 22 24.97 6.84 11.19
C ARG A 22 24.04 7.22 10.04
N ALA A 23 22.88 6.58 9.98
CA ALA A 23 21.86 6.81 8.96
C ALA A 23 20.80 7.81 9.39
N HIS A 24 20.32 8.61 8.44
CA HIS A 24 19.04 9.33 8.51
C HIS A 24 18.09 8.70 7.49
N VAL A 25 16.87 8.39 7.89
CA VAL A 25 15.83 7.76 7.08
C VAL A 25 14.67 8.73 6.91
N ILE A 26 14.24 8.97 5.68
CA ILE A 26 13.07 9.82 5.38
C ILE A 26 11.99 8.93 4.78
N ASP A 27 10.74 9.05 5.26
CA ASP A 27 9.59 8.36 4.67
C ASP A 27 8.37 9.27 4.61
N SER A 28 7.57 9.12 3.56
CA SER A 28 6.29 9.83 3.39
C SER A 28 5.20 9.35 4.34
N LEU A 29 5.30 8.12 4.83
CA LEU A 29 4.41 7.57 5.85
C LEU A 29 4.78 8.06 7.24
N GLY A 30 3.78 8.16 8.12
CA GLY A 30 3.97 8.50 9.54
C GLY A 30 4.51 7.34 10.39
N THR A 31 4.67 6.16 9.79
CA THR A 31 5.16 4.94 10.44
C THR A 31 6.18 4.24 9.56
N VAL A 32 7.07 3.46 10.19
CA VAL A 32 8.02 2.59 9.48
C VAL A 32 7.33 1.33 8.94
N GLY A 33 7.97 0.62 8.01
CA GLY A 33 7.51 -0.67 7.47
C GLY A 33 7.07 -0.60 6.01
N GLY A 34 6.82 0.61 5.46
CA GLY A 34 6.48 0.79 4.06
C GLY A 34 5.26 -0.03 3.64
N GLN A 35 5.31 -0.69 2.48
CA GLN A 35 4.20 -1.49 1.94
C GLN A 35 3.74 -2.61 2.87
N CYS A 36 4.65 -3.23 3.60
CA CYS A 36 4.36 -4.37 4.46
C CYS A 36 3.37 -4.00 5.58
N VAL A 37 3.55 -2.84 6.19
CA VAL A 37 2.66 -2.34 7.26
C VAL A 37 1.47 -1.57 6.70
N GLU A 38 1.68 -0.78 5.65
CA GLU A 38 0.61 0.10 5.14
C GLU A 38 -0.48 -0.65 4.37
N LEU A 39 -0.12 -1.73 3.64
CA LEU A 39 -1.05 -2.43 2.76
C LEU A 39 -1.54 -3.78 3.28
N TYR A 40 -0.71 -4.49 4.06
CA TYR A 40 -1.01 -5.87 4.48
C TYR A 40 -0.28 -6.25 5.77
N PRO A 41 -0.50 -5.50 6.88
CA PRO A 41 0.23 -5.72 8.14
C PRO A 41 0.09 -7.15 8.68
N ASP A 42 -1.10 -7.74 8.53
CA ASP A 42 -1.44 -9.06 9.06
C ASP A 42 -1.33 -10.20 8.02
N LYS A 43 -0.96 -9.87 6.77
CA LYS A 43 -0.83 -10.88 5.72
C LYS A 43 0.43 -11.71 5.94
N PRO A 44 0.34 -13.06 5.93
CA PRO A 44 1.51 -13.92 6.05
C PRO A 44 2.42 -13.81 4.82
N ILE A 45 3.71 -13.70 5.06
CA ILE A 45 4.80 -13.64 4.09
C ILE A 45 5.63 -14.91 4.25
N TYR A 46 5.93 -15.61 3.14
CA TYR A 46 6.58 -16.91 3.13
C TYR A 46 7.90 -16.94 2.35
N ASP A 47 8.24 -15.84 1.67
CA ASP A 47 9.33 -15.76 0.70
C ASP A 47 10.56 -15.00 1.20
N ILE A 48 10.74 -14.97 2.53
CA ILE A 48 11.93 -14.40 3.16
C ILE A 48 12.87 -15.51 3.59
N SER A 49 14.11 -15.44 3.13
CA SER A 49 15.13 -16.44 3.46
C SER A 49 15.28 -16.62 4.97
N ALA A 50 15.29 -17.86 5.44
CA ALA A 50 15.40 -18.27 6.85
C ALA A 50 14.22 -17.82 7.76
N VAL A 51 13.18 -17.23 7.22
CA VAL A 51 11.93 -16.91 7.94
C VAL A 51 10.81 -17.73 7.31
N PRO A 52 10.38 -18.86 7.91
CA PRO A 52 9.36 -19.74 7.32
C PRO A 52 8.03 -19.04 7.06
N VAL A 53 7.64 -18.17 7.99
CA VAL A 53 6.47 -17.33 7.89
C VAL A 53 6.58 -16.16 8.87
N CYS A 54 6.16 -14.97 8.46
CA CYS A 54 5.92 -13.82 9.32
C CYS A 54 4.83 -12.94 8.70
N THR A 55 4.24 -12.06 9.48
CA THR A 55 3.38 -11.00 8.97
C THR A 55 4.21 -9.78 8.54
N GLY A 56 3.58 -8.84 7.81
CA GLY A 56 4.23 -7.58 7.45
C GLY A 56 4.67 -6.76 8.66
N GLN A 57 3.86 -6.79 9.72
CA GLN A 57 4.18 -6.12 10.98
C GLN A 57 5.34 -6.81 11.71
N GLU A 58 5.29 -8.14 11.87
CA GLU A 58 6.36 -8.90 12.53
C GLU A 58 7.72 -8.75 11.84
N LEU A 59 7.73 -8.70 10.50
CA LEU A 59 8.95 -8.42 9.74
C LEU A 59 9.51 -7.04 10.07
N THR A 60 8.65 -6.04 10.13
CA THR A 60 9.05 -4.66 10.44
C THR A 60 9.58 -4.53 11.86
N ASP A 61 8.91 -5.17 12.83
CA ASP A 61 9.32 -5.16 14.23
C ASP A 61 10.68 -5.85 14.41
N ALA A 62 10.91 -6.97 13.72
CA ALA A 62 12.19 -7.66 13.72
C ALA A 62 13.32 -6.80 13.14
N LEU A 63 13.08 -6.12 12.02
CA LEU A 63 14.04 -5.20 11.42
C LEU A 63 14.33 -3.99 12.33
N MET A 64 13.32 -3.41 12.95
CA MET A 64 13.49 -2.30 13.90
C MET A 64 14.35 -2.72 15.10
N LYS A 65 14.11 -3.92 15.66
CA LYS A 65 14.94 -4.48 16.72
C LYS A 65 16.38 -4.72 16.27
N GLN A 66 16.57 -5.18 15.03
CA GLN A 66 17.91 -5.43 14.47
C GLN A 66 18.73 -4.15 14.32
N ILE A 67 18.10 -3.02 14.02
CA ILE A 67 18.78 -1.73 13.79
C ILE A 67 18.87 -0.84 15.03
N GLU A 68 18.20 -1.19 16.12
CA GLU A 68 18.18 -0.43 17.38
C GLU A 68 19.57 0.00 17.86
N PRO A 69 20.62 -0.87 17.85
CA PRO A 69 21.95 -0.49 18.31
C PRO A 69 22.62 0.63 17.50
N PHE A 70 22.20 0.87 16.28
CA PHE A 70 22.86 1.83 15.36
C PHE A 70 22.32 3.26 15.47
N GLY A 71 21.26 3.50 16.22
CA GLY A 71 20.74 4.83 16.56
C GLY A 71 20.41 5.69 15.35
N ALA A 72 19.74 5.14 14.33
CA ALA A 72 19.32 5.89 13.15
C ALA A 72 18.30 6.97 13.51
N THR A 73 18.30 8.07 12.75
CA THR A 73 17.32 9.16 12.92
C THR A 73 16.26 9.05 11.84
N PHE A 74 14.98 8.97 12.24
CA PHE A 74 13.84 8.87 11.34
C PHE A 74 13.14 10.22 11.17
N HIS A 75 12.82 10.57 9.93
CA HIS A 75 12.06 11.74 9.51
C HIS A 75 10.81 11.25 8.78
N LEU A 76 9.79 10.87 9.55
CA LEU A 76 8.53 10.28 9.07
C LEU A 76 7.49 11.35 8.71
N GLY A 77 6.49 10.98 7.90
CA GLY A 77 5.44 11.86 7.43
C GLY A 77 5.94 12.94 6.46
N GLN A 78 7.12 12.76 5.85
CA GLN A 78 7.75 13.75 4.98
C GLN A 78 8.17 13.11 3.66
N GLU A 79 7.66 13.63 2.55
CA GLU A 79 8.05 13.19 1.22
C GLU A 79 9.28 13.97 0.75
N VAL A 80 10.26 13.29 0.13
CA VAL A 80 11.38 13.96 -0.54
C VAL A 80 10.88 14.57 -1.84
N THR A 81 10.81 15.90 -1.90
CA THR A 81 10.31 16.66 -3.06
C THR A 81 11.42 17.17 -3.96
N VAL A 82 12.63 17.32 -3.42
CA VAL A 82 13.81 17.78 -4.17
C VAL A 82 15.00 16.90 -3.85
N LEU A 83 15.70 16.45 -4.90
CA LEU A 83 17.00 15.80 -4.82
C LEU A 83 17.92 16.43 -5.89
N LYS A 84 19.03 17.01 -5.45
CA LYS A 84 20.03 17.63 -6.34
C LYS A 84 21.42 17.15 -5.96
N LYS A 85 22.26 16.86 -6.96
CA LYS A 85 23.70 16.60 -6.77
C LYS A 85 24.46 17.87 -7.05
N PHE A 86 25.38 18.25 -6.14
CA PHE A 86 26.29 19.39 -6.33
C PHE A 86 27.58 18.98 -7.05
N HIS A 87 28.29 19.96 -7.57
CA HIS A 87 29.58 19.75 -8.26
C HIS A 87 30.65 19.14 -7.34
N ASP A 88 30.56 19.38 -6.03
CA ASP A 88 31.48 18.82 -5.03
C ASP A 88 31.13 17.37 -4.63
N GLY A 89 30.15 16.76 -5.31
CA GLY A 89 29.71 15.37 -5.11
C GLY A 89 28.68 15.18 -4.00
N ARG A 90 28.36 16.22 -3.21
CA ARG A 90 27.31 16.14 -2.19
C ARG A 90 25.91 16.18 -2.80
N PHE A 91 24.94 15.69 -2.03
CA PHE A 91 23.52 15.71 -2.39
C PHE A 91 22.77 16.63 -1.44
N TYR A 92 21.90 17.43 -2.02
CA TYR A 92 20.89 18.22 -1.32
C TYR A 92 19.53 17.56 -1.46
N LEU A 93 18.83 17.38 -0.33
CA LEU A 93 17.46 16.92 -0.28
C LEU A 93 16.59 17.97 0.42
N GLN A 94 15.34 18.08 -0.04
CA GLN A 94 14.30 18.85 0.65
C GLN A 94 13.02 18.02 0.72
N THR A 95 12.33 18.13 1.84
CA THR A 95 11.07 17.42 2.08
C THR A 95 9.86 18.33 1.88
N SER A 96 8.67 17.72 1.83
CA SER A 96 7.37 18.40 1.79
C SER A 96 7.14 19.34 2.99
N HIS A 97 7.80 19.10 4.12
CA HIS A 97 7.77 19.98 5.30
C HIS A 97 8.83 21.11 5.24
N GLY A 98 9.58 21.21 4.14
CA GLY A 98 10.64 22.22 4.00
C GLY A 98 11.94 21.85 4.72
N THR A 99 12.04 20.69 5.37
CA THR A 99 13.27 20.21 6.00
C THR A 99 14.33 19.97 4.93
N ARG A 100 15.57 20.43 5.19
CA ARG A 100 16.66 20.41 4.24
C ARG A 100 17.82 19.58 4.76
N PHE A 101 18.41 18.79 3.89
CA PHE A 101 19.54 17.93 4.21
C PHE A 101 20.67 18.10 3.21
N LEU A 102 21.91 18.02 3.71
CA LEU A 102 23.11 17.92 2.89
C LEU A 102 23.83 16.64 3.28
N THR A 103 24.08 15.76 2.33
CA THR A 103 24.65 14.44 2.57
C THR A 103 25.66 14.05 1.49
N ARG A 104 26.55 13.11 1.80
CA ARG A 104 27.52 12.54 0.83
C ARG A 104 26.92 11.44 -0.02
N THR A 105 25.95 10.70 0.53
CA THR A 105 25.34 9.54 -0.16
C THR A 105 23.82 9.52 0.05
N VAL A 106 23.10 9.04 -0.95
CA VAL A 106 21.67 8.83 -0.91
C VAL A 106 21.38 7.41 -1.37
N PHE A 107 20.63 6.65 -0.57
CA PHE A 107 20.05 5.35 -0.92
C PHE A 107 18.58 5.55 -1.18
N ILE A 108 18.10 5.16 -2.37
CA ILE A 108 16.70 5.25 -2.74
C ILE A 108 16.06 3.88 -2.54
N ALA A 109 15.29 3.72 -1.46
CA ALA A 109 14.55 2.53 -1.10
C ALA A 109 13.04 2.81 -1.05
N ALA A 110 12.57 3.70 -1.92
CA ALA A 110 11.25 4.32 -1.89
C ALA A 110 10.08 3.39 -2.31
N GLY A 111 10.36 2.13 -2.69
CA GLY A 111 9.33 1.16 -3.06
C GLY A 111 8.38 1.68 -4.14
N VAL A 112 7.09 1.77 -3.84
CA VAL A 112 6.05 2.31 -4.74
C VAL A 112 5.91 3.84 -4.65
N GLY A 113 6.79 4.52 -3.93
CA GLY A 113 6.75 5.97 -3.71
C GLY A 113 5.82 6.35 -2.55
N SER A 114 5.22 7.55 -2.63
CA SER A 114 4.42 8.15 -1.56
C SER A 114 2.99 7.59 -1.42
N PHE A 115 2.73 6.39 -1.88
CA PHE A 115 1.42 5.70 -1.77
C PHE A 115 0.25 6.48 -2.36
N GLN A 116 0.49 7.19 -3.46
CA GLN A 116 -0.58 7.87 -4.18
C GLN A 116 -1.50 6.85 -4.86
N PRO A 117 -2.77 6.73 -4.47
CA PRO A 117 -3.70 5.79 -5.09
C PRO A 117 -4.01 6.23 -6.52
N ARG A 118 -4.35 5.27 -7.38
CA ARG A 118 -4.97 5.57 -8.66
C ARG A 118 -6.41 5.96 -8.43
N LEU A 119 -6.69 7.25 -8.50
CA LEU A 119 -8.02 7.79 -8.30
C LEU A 119 -9.00 7.30 -9.37
N LEU A 120 -10.25 7.07 -8.98
CA LEU A 120 -11.34 6.86 -9.92
C LEU A 120 -11.59 8.17 -10.69
N LYS A 121 -11.62 8.07 -12.02
CA LYS A 121 -11.85 9.24 -12.92
C LYS A 121 -13.36 9.48 -13.08
N VAL A 122 -14.04 9.73 -11.97
CA VAL A 122 -15.47 10.03 -11.93
C VAL A 122 -15.65 11.33 -11.17
N GLU A 123 -16.24 12.32 -11.82
CA GLU A 123 -16.42 13.65 -11.25
C GLU A 123 -17.21 13.60 -9.94
N GLY A 124 -16.69 14.26 -8.91
CA GLY A 124 -17.33 14.40 -7.60
C GLY A 124 -17.28 13.18 -6.70
N ILE A 125 -16.73 12.02 -7.14
CA ILE A 125 -16.69 10.81 -6.32
C ILE A 125 -15.71 10.92 -5.15
N GLU A 126 -14.69 11.76 -5.26
CA GLU A 126 -13.64 11.91 -4.23
C GLU A 126 -14.17 12.45 -2.89
N ARG A 127 -15.30 13.13 -2.87
CA ARG A 127 -15.93 13.59 -1.62
C ARG A 127 -16.37 12.47 -0.70
N PHE A 128 -16.51 11.23 -1.22
CA PHE A 128 -16.83 10.03 -0.46
C PHE A 128 -15.59 9.27 0.05
N HIS A 129 -14.39 9.82 -0.18
CA HIS A 129 -13.17 9.20 0.29
C HIS A 129 -13.15 9.06 1.82
N GLY A 130 -12.84 7.87 2.30
CA GLY A 130 -12.85 7.53 3.73
C GLY A 130 -14.23 7.20 4.31
N THR A 131 -15.32 7.35 3.54
CA THR A 131 -16.70 7.04 3.98
C THR A 131 -17.36 5.93 3.17
N GLN A 132 -17.37 6.06 1.83
CA GLN A 132 -17.90 5.05 0.91
C GLN A 132 -16.93 4.74 -0.25
N LEU A 133 -15.88 5.55 -0.45
CA LEU A 133 -14.80 5.31 -1.39
C LEU A 133 -13.52 5.05 -0.62
N PHE A 134 -12.90 3.90 -0.86
CA PHE A 134 -11.68 3.47 -0.19
C PHE A 134 -10.65 3.00 -1.22
N TYR A 135 -9.44 3.55 -1.16
CA TYR A 135 -8.33 3.12 -2.00
C TYR A 135 -7.43 2.10 -1.31
N ARG A 136 -7.66 1.86 -0.02
CA ARG A 136 -6.99 0.87 0.82
C ARG A 136 -7.90 0.44 1.96
N VAL A 137 -7.71 -0.78 2.42
CA VAL A 137 -8.44 -1.36 3.54
C VAL A 137 -7.49 -1.44 4.73
N LYS A 138 -7.77 -0.70 5.80
CA LYS A 138 -7.04 -0.78 7.07
C LYS A 138 -7.72 -1.72 8.06
N ASP A 139 -9.03 -1.67 8.12
CA ASP A 139 -9.86 -2.53 8.95
C ASP A 139 -10.93 -3.20 8.07
N PRO A 140 -10.80 -4.51 7.81
CA PRO A 140 -11.78 -5.25 7.02
C PRO A 140 -13.17 -5.33 7.67
N ALA A 141 -13.26 -5.25 9.01
CA ALA A 141 -14.51 -5.43 9.72
C ALA A 141 -15.55 -4.34 9.40
N GLN A 142 -15.09 -3.13 9.02
CA GLN A 142 -15.98 -2.03 8.62
C GLN A 142 -16.82 -2.33 7.37
N PHE A 143 -16.44 -3.35 6.59
CA PHE A 143 -17.11 -3.76 5.35
C PHE A 143 -18.07 -4.94 5.55
N HIS A 144 -18.14 -5.52 6.75
CA HIS A 144 -19.08 -6.61 7.02
C HIS A 144 -20.52 -6.13 6.87
N GLY A 145 -21.37 -6.96 6.24
CA GLY A 145 -22.78 -6.64 5.99
C GLY A 145 -23.00 -5.44 5.04
N ARG A 146 -21.98 -5.03 4.25
CA ARG A 146 -22.08 -3.95 3.27
C ARG A 146 -22.15 -4.50 1.85
N ASN A 147 -22.79 -3.73 0.95
CA ASN A 147 -22.71 -3.98 -0.50
C ASN A 147 -21.43 -3.36 -1.03
N LEU A 148 -20.57 -4.16 -1.64
CA LEU A 148 -19.22 -3.75 -2.04
C LEU A 148 -19.03 -3.89 -3.55
N VAL A 149 -18.41 -2.86 -4.15
CA VAL A 149 -17.83 -2.92 -5.50
C VAL A 149 -16.32 -2.79 -5.37
N ILE A 150 -15.59 -3.86 -5.67
CA ILE A 150 -14.14 -3.91 -5.64
C ILE A 150 -13.61 -3.72 -7.06
N CYS A 151 -12.83 -2.66 -7.29
CA CYS A 151 -12.32 -2.31 -8.61
C CYS A 151 -10.87 -2.75 -8.77
N GLY A 152 -10.58 -3.66 -9.68
CA GLY A 152 -9.21 -4.08 -9.97
C GLY A 152 -9.10 -5.48 -10.53
N GLY A 153 -7.87 -5.87 -10.91
CA GLY A 153 -7.56 -7.20 -11.47
C GLY A 153 -6.14 -7.65 -11.13
N GLY A 154 -5.54 -7.09 -10.10
CA GLY A 154 -4.28 -7.53 -9.49
C GLY A 154 -4.53 -8.26 -8.16
N ASP A 155 -3.45 -8.74 -7.52
CA ASP A 155 -3.50 -9.52 -6.29
C ASP A 155 -4.30 -8.83 -5.19
N SER A 156 -4.07 -7.53 -4.94
CA SER A 156 -4.80 -6.79 -3.90
C SER A 156 -6.33 -6.82 -4.08
N ALA A 157 -6.82 -6.67 -5.34
CA ALA A 157 -8.26 -6.71 -5.60
C ALA A 157 -8.82 -8.10 -5.36
N LEU A 158 -8.12 -9.15 -5.82
CA LEU A 158 -8.53 -10.54 -5.61
C LEU A 158 -8.47 -10.93 -4.13
N ASP A 159 -7.40 -10.55 -3.42
CA ASP A 159 -7.23 -10.84 -1.98
C ASP A 159 -8.39 -10.25 -1.18
N TRP A 160 -8.73 -8.97 -1.41
CA TRP A 160 -9.86 -8.34 -0.72
C TRP A 160 -11.21 -8.92 -1.13
N THR A 161 -11.38 -9.27 -2.40
CA THR A 161 -12.59 -9.97 -2.87
C THR A 161 -12.79 -11.28 -2.13
N LEU A 162 -11.74 -12.10 -2.05
CA LEU A 162 -11.79 -13.40 -1.36
C LEU A 162 -11.96 -13.26 0.16
N ALA A 163 -11.31 -12.26 0.76
CA ALA A 163 -11.40 -12.02 2.21
C ALA A 163 -12.77 -11.52 2.67
N LEU A 164 -13.47 -10.77 1.81
CA LEU A 164 -14.76 -10.15 2.13
C LEU A 164 -15.97 -10.91 1.58
N ALA A 165 -15.78 -11.82 0.62
CA ALA A 165 -16.83 -12.73 0.18
C ALA A 165 -17.35 -13.56 1.38
N GLY A 166 -18.67 -13.59 1.56
CA GLY A 166 -19.32 -14.25 2.69
C GLY A 166 -19.31 -13.48 4.03
N LYS A 167 -18.65 -12.32 4.08
CA LYS A 167 -18.68 -11.41 5.24
C LYS A 167 -19.44 -10.11 4.92
N ALA A 168 -19.29 -9.62 3.70
CA ALA A 168 -20.11 -8.54 3.16
C ALA A 168 -21.50 -9.06 2.81
N GLU A 169 -22.47 -8.16 2.69
CA GLU A 169 -23.83 -8.49 2.19
C GLU A 169 -23.75 -8.92 0.72
N SER A 170 -23.00 -8.18 -0.10
CA SER A 170 -22.71 -8.57 -1.47
C SER A 170 -21.31 -8.08 -1.89
N VAL A 171 -20.66 -8.81 -2.80
CA VAL A 171 -19.38 -8.41 -3.39
C VAL A 171 -19.49 -8.50 -4.91
N ILE A 172 -19.18 -7.39 -5.58
CA ILE A 172 -18.99 -7.31 -7.03
C ILE A 172 -17.52 -6.98 -7.29
N LEU A 173 -16.81 -7.89 -7.96
CA LEU A 173 -15.48 -7.57 -8.51
C LEU A 173 -15.66 -6.97 -9.90
N LEU A 174 -15.24 -5.72 -10.06
CA LEU A 174 -15.30 -4.99 -11.33
C LEU A 174 -13.90 -4.86 -11.93
N HIS A 175 -13.69 -5.42 -13.12
CA HIS A 175 -12.45 -5.29 -13.84
C HIS A 175 -12.67 -4.96 -15.31
N ARG A 176 -11.82 -4.10 -15.87
CA ARG A 176 -11.94 -3.60 -17.26
C ARG A 176 -11.75 -4.63 -18.36
N ARG A 177 -11.35 -5.85 -18.04
CA ARG A 177 -11.07 -6.93 -18.99
C ARG A 177 -11.23 -8.30 -18.30
N GLU A 178 -11.37 -9.35 -19.09
CA GLU A 178 -11.52 -10.72 -18.57
C GLU A 178 -10.23 -11.28 -17.93
N GLY A 179 -9.07 -10.88 -18.45
CA GLY A 179 -7.76 -11.38 -17.97
C GLY A 179 -7.26 -10.65 -16.74
N PHE A 180 -6.81 -11.41 -15.74
CA PHE A 180 -6.26 -10.91 -14.48
C PHE A 180 -4.73 -10.91 -14.48
N ARG A 181 -4.12 -10.04 -13.66
CA ARG A 181 -2.69 -10.07 -13.34
C ARG A 181 -2.41 -10.71 -11.99
N ALA A 182 -3.44 -11.06 -11.25
CA ALA A 182 -3.36 -11.73 -9.96
C ALA A 182 -2.91 -13.19 -10.12
N ALA A 183 -2.47 -13.79 -9.01
CA ALA A 183 -2.07 -15.18 -8.96
C ALA A 183 -3.16 -16.12 -9.49
N PRO A 184 -2.84 -17.12 -10.35
CA PRO A 184 -3.83 -18.02 -10.92
C PRO A 184 -4.70 -18.73 -9.89
N ALA A 185 -4.13 -19.09 -8.72
CA ALA A 185 -4.87 -19.74 -7.64
C ALA A 185 -5.96 -18.82 -7.05
N SER A 186 -5.69 -17.52 -6.89
CA SER A 186 -6.67 -16.55 -6.43
C SER A 186 -7.79 -16.33 -7.46
N VAL A 187 -7.43 -16.31 -8.75
CA VAL A 187 -8.41 -16.21 -9.84
C VAL A 187 -9.32 -17.44 -9.88
N ALA A 188 -8.76 -18.66 -9.71
CA ALA A 188 -9.56 -19.89 -9.66
C ALA A 188 -10.57 -19.86 -8.50
N LYS A 189 -10.13 -19.49 -7.28
CA LYS A 189 -11.01 -19.36 -6.12
C LYS A 189 -12.13 -18.33 -6.33
N MET A 190 -11.80 -17.19 -6.93
CA MET A 190 -12.79 -16.17 -7.26
C MET A 190 -13.84 -16.71 -8.22
N ARG A 191 -13.44 -17.44 -9.28
CA ARG A 191 -14.38 -18.06 -10.23
C ARG A 191 -15.30 -19.08 -9.54
N GLU A 192 -14.77 -19.93 -8.65
CA GLU A 192 -15.59 -20.85 -7.84
C GLU A 192 -16.66 -20.12 -7.02
N LEU A 193 -16.33 -18.95 -6.43
CA LEU A 193 -17.31 -18.14 -5.70
C LEU A 193 -18.38 -17.55 -6.62
N VAL A 194 -18.03 -17.16 -7.83
CA VAL A 194 -18.97 -16.68 -8.86
C VAL A 194 -19.91 -17.82 -9.28
N ASP A 195 -19.38 -19.01 -9.57
CA ASP A 195 -20.17 -20.19 -9.97
C ASP A 195 -21.15 -20.63 -8.87
N ARG A 196 -20.78 -20.42 -7.61
CA ARG A 196 -21.64 -20.67 -6.43
C ARG A 196 -22.58 -19.52 -6.07
N HIS A 197 -22.63 -18.45 -6.88
CA HIS A 197 -23.44 -17.25 -6.64
C HIS A 197 -23.14 -16.55 -5.30
N GLN A 198 -21.93 -16.68 -4.78
CA GLN A 198 -21.48 -16.05 -3.53
C GLN A 198 -20.88 -14.67 -3.76
N MET A 199 -20.60 -14.32 -4.99
CA MET A 199 -20.18 -12.99 -5.46
C MET A 199 -20.48 -12.82 -6.95
N GLN A 200 -20.27 -11.63 -7.48
CA GLN A 200 -20.39 -11.35 -8.92
C GLN A 200 -19.05 -10.85 -9.48
N PHE A 201 -18.78 -11.23 -10.72
CA PHE A 201 -17.71 -10.64 -11.52
C PHE A 201 -18.32 -9.90 -12.70
N MET A 202 -17.91 -8.64 -12.88
CA MET A 202 -18.36 -7.81 -14.01
C MET A 202 -17.17 -7.24 -14.77
N ILE A 203 -17.26 -7.27 -16.09
CA ILE A 203 -16.29 -6.60 -16.96
C ILE A 203 -16.80 -5.18 -17.20
N GLY A 204 -15.95 -4.18 -16.90
CA GLY A 204 -16.30 -2.77 -17.07
C GLY A 204 -15.47 -1.85 -16.21
N GLN A 205 -15.80 -0.59 -16.21
CA GLN A 205 -15.21 0.46 -15.39
C GLN A 205 -16.30 1.34 -14.80
N VAL A 206 -16.04 1.90 -13.60
CA VAL A 206 -16.94 2.89 -13.01
C VAL A 206 -16.97 4.11 -13.91
N SER A 207 -18.16 4.46 -14.40
CA SER A 207 -18.42 5.62 -15.28
C SER A 207 -19.21 6.73 -14.58
N GLY A 208 -19.82 6.44 -13.44
CA GLY A 208 -20.60 7.39 -12.67
C GLY A 208 -21.19 6.75 -11.42
N PHE A 209 -21.99 7.52 -10.71
CA PHE A 209 -22.73 7.07 -9.54
C PHE A 209 -24.04 7.84 -9.39
N GLU A 210 -24.99 7.28 -8.61
CA GLU A 210 -26.16 7.99 -8.12
C GLU A 210 -25.99 8.27 -6.62
N GLU A 211 -26.48 9.44 -6.21
CA GLU A 211 -26.42 9.89 -4.82
C GLU A 211 -27.82 10.23 -4.32
N ARG A 212 -28.10 9.82 -3.08
CA ARG A 212 -29.27 10.26 -2.34
C ARG A 212 -28.88 10.52 -0.89
N ASP A 213 -29.30 11.66 -0.34
CA ASP A 213 -29.06 12.06 1.05
C ASP A 213 -27.57 12.01 1.47
N GLY A 214 -26.65 12.46 0.58
CA GLY A 214 -25.22 12.48 0.83
C GLY A 214 -24.54 11.10 0.81
N ARG A 215 -25.20 10.08 0.21
CA ARG A 215 -24.68 8.70 0.10
C ARG A 215 -24.75 8.20 -1.33
N ILE A 216 -23.71 7.47 -1.74
CA ILE A 216 -23.75 6.70 -2.98
C ILE A 216 -24.75 5.56 -2.81
N THR A 217 -25.75 5.51 -3.69
CA THR A 217 -26.77 4.46 -3.72
C THR A 217 -26.56 3.48 -4.88
N GLU A 218 -25.97 3.97 -6.00
CA GLU A 218 -25.75 3.16 -7.19
C GLU A 218 -24.42 3.52 -7.85
N ILE A 219 -23.78 2.55 -8.49
CA ILE A 219 -22.58 2.72 -9.32
C ILE A 219 -22.94 2.40 -10.77
N ARG A 220 -22.67 3.33 -11.66
CA ARG A 220 -22.81 3.14 -13.12
C ARG A 220 -21.53 2.55 -13.69
N VAL A 221 -21.67 1.54 -14.54
CA VAL A 221 -20.58 0.80 -15.18
C VAL A 221 -20.70 0.93 -16.69
N ALA A 222 -19.55 1.18 -17.35
CA ALA A 222 -19.41 1.20 -18.81
C ALA A 222 -18.41 0.16 -19.27
#